data_94de300c54c94c91c11b75a69ef7ece7
#
_entry.id   94de300c54c94c91c11b75a69ef7ece7
#
_cell.length_a   1.000
_cell.length_b   1.000
_cell.length_c   1.000
_cell.angle_alpha   90.00
_cell.angle_beta   90.00
_cell.angle_gamma   90.00
#
_symmetry.space_group_name_H-M   'P 1'
#
loop_
_entity.id
_entity.type
_entity.pdbx_description
1 polymer ?
#
loop_
_entity_poly.entity_id
_entity_poly.type
_entity_poly.pdbx_seq_one_letter_code
_entity_poly.pdbx_strand_id
1 'polypeptide(L)'
;KPFSTGISNVVHFADWIPGTNSIAFSTVEPRATAPGWQANNDLHRYSISTGERRKILDASSGGVYGWWGMTFAFSPEGRLAYARPDGIGLVDLDGKYLKPLLDITPLNTHSDWAWLPSLTWGADGKVLYFVSHAPPPSLVSEEDSPFFDISATSFESDATMQIAGQTGMFAYPSASSLQSSSRERQYQVAYLQAIFPSQSETRRYRLVVMDRDGSNRRTIFPANDAPGLEPQTPAWAPDPIDGQSGDFIAVVYQGNLWLVDSGNGQAYQVTGDGLVTRIDWK
;
A
#
# COMPACT_ATOMS: atom_id res chain seq x y z
N LYS A 1 18.96 -8.57 18.27
CA LYS A 1 18.83 -7.90 19.57
C LYS A 1 18.31 -6.50 19.29
N PRO A 2 17.17 -6.07 19.88
CA PRO A 2 16.65 -4.71 19.64
C PRO A 2 17.67 -3.66 20.11
N PHE A 3 17.77 -2.56 19.38
CA PHE A 3 18.55 -1.39 19.77
C PHE A 3 17.68 -0.14 19.65
N SER A 4 17.96 0.87 20.48
CA SER A 4 17.24 2.14 20.43
C SER A 4 17.88 3.03 19.36
N THR A 5 17.04 3.56 18.48
CA THR A 5 17.45 4.58 17.52
C THR A 5 17.48 5.98 18.13
N GLY A 6 16.95 6.15 19.34
CA GLY A 6 16.73 7.47 19.95
C GLY A 6 15.69 8.35 19.23
N ILE A 7 14.97 7.77 18.26
CA ILE A 7 13.92 8.45 17.51
C ILE A 7 12.58 8.18 18.19
N SER A 8 11.82 9.24 18.41
CA SER A 8 10.46 9.19 18.96
C SER A 8 9.48 9.88 18.00
N ASN A 9 8.19 9.74 18.29
CA ASN A 9 7.12 10.38 17.51
C ASN A 9 7.13 10.01 16.02
N VAL A 10 7.40 8.74 15.71
CA VAL A 10 7.28 8.17 14.36
C VAL A 10 5.87 7.63 14.18
N VAL A 11 5.22 8.00 13.08
CA VAL A 11 3.88 7.52 12.75
C VAL A 11 3.66 7.47 11.23
N HIS A 12 2.72 6.66 10.82
CA HIS A 12 2.26 6.40 9.46
C HIS A 12 3.28 5.76 8.54
N PHE A 13 4.53 6.21 8.57
CA PHE A 13 5.53 5.68 7.68
C PHE A 13 6.83 5.41 8.42
N ALA A 14 7.28 4.17 8.33
CA ALA A 14 8.65 3.76 8.62
C ALA A 14 8.95 2.53 7.78
N ASP A 15 9.95 2.58 6.90
CA ASP A 15 10.34 1.47 6.05
C ASP A 15 11.84 1.48 5.75
N TRP A 16 12.36 0.33 5.29
CA TRP A 16 13.72 0.19 4.81
C TRP A 16 13.91 0.86 3.45
N ILE A 17 15.02 1.56 3.29
CA ILE A 17 15.42 2.08 1.98
C ILE A 17 16.12 0.96 1.22
N PRO A 18 15.57 0.48 0.10
CA PRO A 18 16.12 -0.63 -0.67
C PRO A 18 17.59 -0.46 -1.02
N GLY A 19 18.36 -1.55 -0.92
CA GLY A 19 19.79 -1.55 -1.22
C GLY A 19 20.68 -0.81 -0.21
N THR A 20 20.14 -0.39 0.93
CA THR A 20 20.88 0.35 1.96
C THR A 20 20.70 -0.24 3.36
N ASN A 21 21.57 0.15 4.29
CA ASN A 21 21.40 -0.12 5.73
C ASN A 21 20.78 1.11 6.42
N SER A 22 19.65 1.59 5.89
CA SER A 22 18.97 2.77 6.41
C SER A 22 17.46 2.60 6.40
N ILE A 23 16.79 3.24 7.34
CA ILE A 23 15.34 3.37 7.37
C ILE A 23 14.92 4.80 7.01
N ALA A 24 13.77 4.93 6.37
CA ALA A 24 13.07 6.19 6.21
C ALA A 24 11.88 6.24 7.18
N PHE A 25 11.56 7.42 7.69
CA PHE A 25 10.42 7.61 8.60
C PHE A 25 9.94 9.07 8.57
N SER A 26 8.64 9.25 8.86
CA SER A 26 8.02 10.55 9.08
C SER A 26 7.79 10.81 10.58
N THR A 27 7.58 12.08 10.96
CA THR A 27 7.37 12.46 12.36
C THR A 27 6.01 13.12 12.59
N VAL A 28 5.61 13.16 13.85
CA VAL A 28 4.38 13.83 14.30
C VAL A 28 4.66 14.73 15.47
N GLU A 29 3.73 15.64 15.72
CA GLU A 29 3.67 16.42 16.95
C GLU A 29 2.38 16.14 17.75
N PRO A 30 2.41 16.19 19.07
CA PRO A 30 1.22 16.03 19.91
C PRO A 30 0.22 17.17 19.71
N ARG A 31 -1.07 16.84 19.81
CA ARG A 31 -2.19 17.79 19.78
C ARG A 31 -3.14 17.52 20.95
N ALA A 32 -3.79 18.58 21.44
CA ALA A 32 -4.78 18.44 22.51
C ALA A 32 -6.14 17.94 22.01
N THR A 33 -6.43 18.09 20.72
CA THR A 33 -7.66 17.63 20.06
C THR A 33 -7.47 16.26 19.41
N ALA A 34 -8.55 15.54 19.16
CA ALA A 34 -8.49 14.29 18.39
C ALA A 34 -7.84 14.50 17.00
N PRO A 35 -7.08 13.55 16.54
CA PRO A 35 -6.72 12.23 17.12
C PRO A 35 -5.60 12.26 18.17
N GLY A 36 -5.21 13.41 18.71
CA GLY A 36 -4.15 13.56 19.72
C GLY A 36 -2.76 13.82 19.15
N TRP A 37 -2.63 13.89 17.84
CA TRP A 37 -1.39 14.16 17.10
C TRP A 37 -1.68 14.80 15.74
N GLN A 38 -0.66 15.36 15.14
CA GLN A 38 -0.68 15.89 13.77
C GLN A 38 0.63 15.51 13.07
N ALA A 39 0.53 15.06 11.82
CA ALA A 39 1.69 14.76 11.01
C ALA A 39 2.47 16.03 10.64
N ASN A 40 3.79 15.94 10.66
CA ASN A 40 4.67 17.00 10.16
C ASN A 40 4.82 16.93 8.63
N ASN A 41 4.40 15.84 7.99
CA ASN A 41 4.58 15.62 6.56
C ASN A 41 6.02 15.78 6.10
N ASP A 42 6.94 15.45 6.98
CA ASP A 42 8.38 15.40 6.75
C ASP A 42 8.82 13.98 6.39
N LEU A 43 10.06 13.86 5.94
CA LEU A 43 10.69 12.56 5.73
C LEU A 43 12.15 12.62 6.15
N HIS A 44 12.56 11.64 6.95
CA HIS A 44 13.92 11.48 7.43
C HIS A 44 14.49 10.14 7.00
N ARG A 45 15.82 10.10 6.79
CA ARG A 45 16.61 8.89 6.69
C ARG A 45 17.44 8.72 7.97
N TYR A 46 17.51 7.49 8.47
CA TYR A 46 18.38 7.09 9.57
C TYR A 46 19.28 5.94 9.14
N SER A 47 20.59 6.12 9.21
CA SER A 47 21.57 5.06 8.93
C SER A 47 21.77 4.20 10.17
N ILE A 48 21.48 2.90 10.06
CA ILE A 48 21.67 1.95 11.17
C ILE A 48 23.13 1.77 11.54
N SER A 49 24.02 1.82 10.55
CA SER A 49 25.46 1.58 10.75
C SER A 49 26.20 2.77 11.39
N THR A 50 25.80 4.01 11.07
CA THR A 50 26.48 5.22 11.56
C THR A 50 25.71 5.96 12.64
N GLY A 51 24.42 5.68 12.81
CA GLY A 51 23.53 6.45 13.67
C GLY A 51 23.20 7.85 13.13
N GLU A 52 23.60 8.16 11.89
CA GLU A 52 23.36 9.46 11.27
C GLU A 52 21.89 9.61 10.88
N ARG A 53 21.30 10.76 11.25
CA ARG A 53 19.97 11.19 10.81
C ARG A 53 20.10 12.31 9.79
N ARG A 54 19.49 12.14 8.63
CA ARG A 54 19.38 13.17 7.59
C ARG A 54 17.91 13.42 7.26
N LYS A 55 17.54 14.68 7.14
CA LYS A 55 16.23 15.09 6.65
C LYS A 55 16.19 14.99 5.12
N ILE A 56 15.16 14.34 4.57
CA ILE A 56 14.88 14.24 3.12
C ILE A 56 13.88 15.32 2.73
N LEU A 57 12.75 15.43 3.45
CA LEU A 57 11.73 16.45 3.23
C LEU A 57 11.54 17.30 4.47
N ASP A 58 11.34 18.59 4.26
CA ASP A 58 10.94 19.53 5.31
C ASP A 58 9.47 19.32 5.68
N ALA A 59 9.13 19.71 6.90
CA ALA A 59 7.75 19.71 7.36
C ALA A 59 6.87 20.62 6.47
N SER A 60 5.65 20.18 6.20
CA SER A 60 4.69 20.90 5.36
C SER A 60 3.26 20.65 5.82
N SER A 61 2.29 21.37 5.24
CA SER A 61 0.87 21.16 5.51
C SER A 61 0.33 19.82 5.00
N GLY A 62 1.01 19.18 4.03
CA GLY A 62 0.61 17.89 3.46
C GLY A 62 -0.63 17.94 2.57
N GLY A 63 -1.09 19.11 2.13
CA GLY A 63 -2.26 19.26 1.27
C GLY A 63 -3.59 19.24 2.01
N VAL A 64 -4.67 18.93 1.31
CA VAL A 64 -6.02 18.81 1.87
C VAL A 64 -6.06 17.61 2.83
N TYR A 65 -6.60 17.81 4.02
CA TYR A 65 -6.57 16.82 5.11
C TYR A 65 -5.16 16.33 5.51
N GLY A 66 -4.11 17.07 5.15
CA GLY A 66 -2.72 16.69 5.35
C GLY A 66 -2.27 16.57 6.81
N TRP A 67 -3.11 17.00 7.77
CA TRP A 67 -2.88 16.78 9.21
C TRP A 67 -2.77 15.30 9.59
N TRP A 68 -3.37 14.40 8.78
CA TRP A 68 -3.29 12.95 8.98
C TRP A 68 -1.95 12.37 8.57
N GLY A 69 -1.28 12.96 7.57
CA GLY A 69 0.04 12.55 7.13
C GLY A 69 0.12 12.19 5.66
N MET A 70 1.32 11.79 5.28
CA MET A 70 1.64 11.25 3.95
C MET A 70 2.14 9.81 4.13
N THR A 71 1.89 8.96 3.13
CA THR A 71 2.55 7.67 3.03
C THR A 71 3.53 7.66 1.88
N PHE A 72 4.50 6.72 1.91
CA PHE A 72 5.56 6.63 0.93
C PHE A 72 5.75 5.17 0.51
N ALA A 73 6.28 4.95 -0.68
CA ALA A 73 6.67 3.63 -1.17
C ALA A 73 7.97 3.72 -1.96
N PHE A 74 8.92 2.84 -1.65
CA PHE A 74 10.17 2.70 -2.39
C PHE A 74 10.03 1.69 -3.52
N SER A 75 10.51 2.04 -4.73
CA SER A 75 10.73 1.05 -5.78
C SER A 75 11.93 0.16 -5.44
N PRO A 76 12.07 -1.02 -6.05
CA PRO A 76 13.27 -1.86 -5.89
C PRO A 76 14.57 -1.13 -6.20
N GLU A 77 14.52 -0.11 -7.07
CA GLU A 77 15.66 0.71 -7.49
C GLU A 77 15.88 1.97 -6.63
N GLY A 78 15.04 2.15 -5.58
CA GLY A 78 15.15 3.27 -4.64
C GLY A 78 14.45 4.55 -5.08
N ARG A 79 13.61 4.55 -6.13
CA ARG A 79 12.70 5.66 -6.39
C ARG A 79 11.68 5.75 -5.26
N LEU A 80 11.30 6.96 -4.91
CA LEU A 80 10.35 7.20 -3.83
C LEU A 80 9.08 7.83 -4.36
N ALA A 81 7.95 7.17 -4.17
CA ALA A 81 6.62 7.72 -4.38
C ALA A 81 6.01 8.17 -3.05
N TYR A 82 5.15 9.17 -3.11
CA TYR A 82 4.34 9.60 -1.96
C TYR A 82 2.86 9.59 -2.33
N ALA A 83 2.01 9.42 -1.31
CA ALA A 83 0.58 9.69 -1.39
C ALA A 83 0.14 10.64 -0.27
N ARG A 84 -0.72 11.59 -0.65
CA ARG A 84 -1.48 12.48 0.20
C ARG A 84 -2.97 12.20 0.01
N PRO A 85 -3.85 12.70 0.90
CA PRO A 85 -5.30 12.58 0.68
C PRO A 85 -5.77 13.15 -0.67
N ASP A 86 -5.07 14.16 -1.19
CA ASP A 86 -5.42 14.90 -2.41
C ASP A 86 -4.49 14.64 -3.60
N GLY A 87 -3.56 13.69 -3.53
CA GLY A 87 -2.69 13.43 -4.67
C GLY A 87 -1.56 12.44 -4.45
N ILE A 88 -0.95 12.04 -5.55
CA ILE A 88 0.17 11.11 -5.63
C ILE A 88 1.31 11.75 -6.41
N GLY A 89 2.55 11.46 -6.04
CA GLY A 89 3.71 11.94 -6.77
C GLY A 89 5.00 11.23 -6.42
N LEU A 90 6.10 11.76 -6.92
CA LEU A 90 7.46 11.30 -6.65
C LEU A 90 8.20 12.27 -5.75
N VAL A 91 9.08 11.73 -4.94
CA VAL A 91 10.03 12.47 -4.12
C VAL A 91 11.43 12.24 -4.66
N ASP A 92 12.19 13.31 -4.82
CA ASP A 92 13.63 13.22 -5.01
C ASP A 92 14.31 12.95 -3.66
N LEU A 93 15.20 11.95 -3.60
CA LEU A 93 15.86 11.53 -2.36
C LEU A 93 16.78 12.60 -1.76
N ASP A 94 17.15 13.64 -2.51
CA ASP A 94 17.85 14.81 -1.98
C ASP A 94 16.89 15.91 -1.49
N GLY A 95 15.59 15.65 -1.54
CA GLY A 95 14.54 16.50 -0.95
C GLY A 95 14.18 17.75 -1.72
N LYS A 96 14.67 17.89 -2.95
CA LYS A 96 14.48 19.13 -3.72
C LYS A 96 13.15 19.21 -4.46
N TYR A 97 12.54 18.07 -4.78
CA TYR A 97 11.33 18.04 -5.58
C TYR A 97 10.29 17.06 -5.06
N LEU A 98 9.07 17.57 -4.87
CA LEU A 98 7.85 16.80 -4.96
C LEU A 98 7.32 16.96 -6.39
N LYS A 99 7.39 15.92 -7.20
CA LYS A 99 6.82 15.91 -8.54
C LYS A 99 5.41 15.32 -8.47
N PRO A 100 4.32 16.12 -8.55
CA PRO A 100 2.98 15.56 -8.59
C PRO A 100 2.80 14.73 -9.88
N LEU A 101 2.14 13.57 -9.74
CA LEU A 101 1.78 12.69 -10.84
C LEU A 101 0.29 12.74 -11.12
N LEU A 102 -0.53 12.77 -10.07
CA LEU A 102 -1.97 12.74 -10.16
C LEU A 102 -2.60 13.51 -9.00
N ASP A 103 -3.57 14.35 -9.30
CA ASP A 103 -4.48 14.90 -8.31
C ASP A 103 -5.63 13.92 -8.08
N ILE A 104 -5.98 13.72 -6.81
CA ILE A 104 -7.06 12.83 -6.37
C ILE A 104 -8.07 13.69 -5.62
N THR A 105 -9.36 13.50 -5.92
CA THR A 105 -10.43 14.08 -5.10
C THR A 105 -10.29 13.51 -3.68
N PRO A 106 -10.05 14.34 -2.65
CA PRO A 106 -9.91 13.85 -1.29
C PRO A 106 -11.24 13.26 -0.80
N LEU A 107 -11.15 12.22 0.04
CA LEU A 107 -12.35 11.66 0.67
C LEU A 107 -12.71 12.42 1.92
N ASN A 108 -13.95 12.86 2.04
CA ASN A 108 -14.52 13.36 3.29
C ASN A 108 -14.98 12.17 4.16
N THR A 109 -14.21 11.84 5.17
CA THR A 109 -14.55 10.73 6.09
C THR A 109 -15.58 11.12 7.15
N HIS A 110 -15.93 12.40 7.25
CA HIS A 110 -16.80 12.94 8.32
C HIS A 110 -16.32 12.55 9.74
N SER A 111 -15.01 12.32 9.93
CA SER A 111 -14.42 11.80 11.16
C SER A 111 -13.02 12.37 11.42
N ASP A 112 -12.37 11.89 12.49
CA ASP A 112 -11.04 12.32 12.95
C ASP A 112 -9.89 11.66 12.19
N TRP A 113 -10.14 11.01 11.07
CA TRP A 113 -9.12 10.42 10.22
C TRP A 113 -9.26 10.89 8.77
N ALA A 114 -8.20 10.78 8.02
CA ALA A 114 -8.19 11.02 6.58
C ALA A 114 -7.79 9.75 5.84
N TRP A 115 -8.45 9.46 4.73
CA TRP A 115 -8.06 8.37 3.88
C TRP A 115 -6.81 8.74 3.07
N LEU A 116 -5.87 7.78 2.96
CA LEU A 116 -4.67 7.89 2.16
C LEU A 116 -4.67 6.82 1.07
N PRO A 117 -4.37 7.18 -0.18
CA PRO A 117 -4.11 6.20 -1.22
C PRO A 117 -3.03 5.21 -0.80
N SER A 118 -3.28 3.92 -0.93
CA SER A 118 -2.23 2.92 -0.80
C SER A 118 -1.40 2.85 -2.09
N LEU A 119 -0.10 2.68 -1.94
CA LEU A 119 0.88 2.64 -3.04
C LEU A 119 1.62 1.31 -3.04
N THR A 120 1.93 0.79 -4.23
CA THR A 120 2.95 -0.25 -4.42
C THR A 120 3.66 -0.10 -5.75
N TRP A 121 4.96 -0.35 -5.76
CA TRP A 121 5.72 -0.43 -7.00
C TRP A 121 5.64 -1.85 -7.58
N GLY A 122 5.54 -1.93 -8.90
CA GLY A 122 5.82 -3.17 -9.60
C GLY A 122 7.25 -3.64 -9.35
N ALA A 123 7.47 -4.95 -9.37
CA ALA A 123 8.76 -5.55 -9.06
C ALA A 123 9.89 -5.13 -10.04
N ASP A 124 9.52 -4.62 -11.22
CA ASP A 124 10.45 -4.07 -12.22
C ASP A 124 10.79 -2.57 -12.01
N GLY A 125 10.19 -1.92 -11.00
CA GLY A 125 10.37 -0.51 -10.71
C GLY A 125 9.80 0.46 -11.76
N LYS A 126 9.03 -0.03 -12.75
CA LYS A 126 8.56 0.76 -13.89
C LYS A 126 7.11 1.21 -13.79
N VAL A 127 6.33 0.57 -12.93
CA VAL A 127 4.91 0.85 -12.73
C VAL A 127 4.65 1.12 -11.27
N LEU A 128 3.91 2.18 -10.98
CA LEU A 128 3.37 2.49 -9.65
C LEU A 128 1.88 2.20 -9.65
N TYR A 129 1.43 1.28 -8.81
CA TYR A 129 0.03 0.98 -8.57
C TYR A 129 -0.46 1.73 -7.33
N PHE A 130 -1.70 2.18 -7.39
CA PHE A 130 -2.30 2.89 -6.26
C PHE A 130 -3.82 2.77 -6.29
N VAL A 131 -4.42 2.91 -5.11
CA VAL A 131 -5.86 3.09 -4.99
C VAL A 131 -6.17 4.57 -5.18
N SER A 132 -7.10 4.89 -6.08
CA SER A 132 -7.60 6.25 -6.30
C SER A 132 -9.05 6.35 -5.87
N HIS A 133 -9.42 7.45 -5.22
CA HIS A 133 -10.82 7.84 -5.03
C HIS A 133 -11.39 8.21 -6.39
N ALA A 134 -12.46 7.56 -6.80
CA ALA A 134 -12.99 7.60 -8.17
C ALA A 134 -14.48 8.00 -8.18
N PRO A 135 -14.81 9.25 -7.85
CA PRO A 135 -16.19 9.73 -7.88
C PRO A 135 -16.72 9.69 -9.32
N PRO A 136 -17.93 9.14 -9.53
CA PRO A 136 -18.57 9.25 -10.84
C PRO A 136 -18.91 10.70 -11.16
N PRO A 137 -18.81 11.13 -12.43
CA PRO A 137 -19.00 12.53 -12.83
C PRO A 137 -20.38 13.12 -12.52
N SER A 138 -21.35 12.30 -12.15
CA SER A 138 -22.73 12.69 -11.84
C SER A 138 -23.00 13.00 -10.37
N LEU A 139 -22.01 12.85 -9.48
CA LEU A 139 -22.20 13.12 -8.06
C LEU A 139 -22.22 14.61 -7.75
N VAL A 140 -23.11 15.01 -6.83
CA VAL A 140 -23.23 16.38 -6.34
C VAL A 140 -22.07 16.75 -5.43
N SER A 141 -21.55 15.77 -4.68
CA SER A 141 -20.37 15.92 -3.83
C SER A 141 -19.38 14.82 -4.17
N GLU A 142 -18.31 15.16 -4.84
CA GLU A 142 -17.27 14.21 -5.21
C GLU A 142 -16.54 13.64 -4.00
N GLU A 143 -16.32 14.45 -2.97
CA GLU A 143 -15.64 14.06 -1.74
C GLU A 143 -16.40 13.01 -0.91
N ASP A 144 -17.70 12.84 -1.11
CA ASP A 144 -18.55 11.87 -0.42
C ASP A 144 -18.74 10.56 -1.22
N SER A 145 -18.05 10.40 -2.34
CA SER A 145 -18.17 9.20 -3.18
C SER A 145 -17.66 7.96 -2.45
N PRO A 146 -18.40 6.83 -2.45
CA PRO A 146 -17.94 5.59 -1.85
C PRO A 146 -17.09 4.73 -2.79
N PHE A 147 -16.73 5.21 -4.00
CA PHE A 147 -16.10 4.39 -5.03
C PHE A 147 -14.60 4.63 -5.13
N PHE A 148 -13.87 3.53 -5.26
CA PHE A 148 -12.41 3.49 -5.35
C PHE A 148 -11.98 2.50 -6.42
N ASP A 149 -10.94 2.87 -7.16
CA ASP A 149 -10.36 2.08 -8.23
C ASP A 149 -8.87 1.83 -7.97
N ILE A 150 -8.33 0.77 -8.55
CA ILE A 150 -6.88 0.63 -8.67
C ILE A 150 -6.47 1.21 -10.02
N SER A 151 -5.56 2.16 -9.97
CA SER A 151 -4.91 2.77 -11.12
C SER A 151 -3.42 2.44 -11.13
N ALA A 152 -2.80 2.58 -12.29
CA ALA A 152 -1.36 2.38 -12.47
C ALA A 152 -0.76 3.49 -13.33
N THR A 153 0.39 3.99 -12.92
CA THR A 153 1.21 4.92 -13.72
C THR A 153 2.44 4.18 -14.23
N SER A 154 2.58 4.13 -15.57
CA SER A 154 3.78 3.61 -16.22
C SER A 154 4.79 4.72 -16.45
N PHE A 155 6.02 4.52 -16.00
CA PHE A 155 7.13 5.46 -16.19
C PHE A 155 7.87 5.24 -17.53
N GLU A 156 7.47 4.25 -18.32
CA GLU A 156 7.95 4.04 -19.67
C GLU A 156 7.13 4.82 -20.72
N SER A 157 5.81 4.95 -20.46
CA SER A 157 4.87 5.62 -21.38
C SER A 157 4.33 6.94 -20.83
N ASP A 158 4.68 7.34 -19.60
CA ASP A 158 4.13 8.49 -18.88
C ASP A 158 2.57 8.50 -18.85
N ALA A 159 1.98 7.29 -18.84
CA ALA A 159 0.54 7.12 -18.87
C ALA A 159 0.02 6.58 -17.54
N THR A 160 -1.08 7.16 -17.08
CA THR A 160 -1.87 6.65 -15.96
C THR A 160 -3.17 6.07 -16.48
N MET A 161 -3.51 4.87 -16.05
CA MET A 161 -4.74 4.19 -16.45
C MET A 161 -5.38 3.47 -15.27
N GLN A 162 -6.71 3.39 -15.27
CA GLN A 162 -7.47 2.51 -14.40
C GLN A 162 -7.24 1.05 -14.82
N ILE A 163 -6.83 0.20 -13.90
CA ILE A 163 -6.61 -1.23 -14.16
C ILE A 163 -7.63 -2.13 -13.48
N ALA A 164 -8.26 -1.69 -12.40
CA ALA A 164 -9.39 -2.40 -11.77
C ALA A 164 -10.36 -1.39 -11.17
N GLY A 165 -11.63 -1.43 -11.59
CA GLY A 165 -12.68 -0.53 -11.12
C GLY A 165 -13.44 -1.07 -9.91
N GLN A 166 -13.98 -0.16 -9.07
CA GLN A 166 -14.82 -0.46 -7.93
C GLN A 166 -14.20 -1.49 -6.96
N THR A 167 -12.91 -1.35 -6.70
CA THR A 167 -12.15 -2.30 -5.86
C THR A 167 -12.40 -2.09 -4.37
N GLY A 168 -12.75 -0.88 -3.99
CA GLY A 168 -12.98 -0.48 -2.59
C GLY A 168 -11.80 0.26 -1.98
N MET A 169 -12.09 0.98 -0.90
CA MET A 169 -11.20 1.90 -0.19
C MET A 169 -9.86 1.27 0.24
N PHE A 170 -9.91 0.01 0.68
CA PHE A 170 -8.78 -0.73 1.25
C PHE A 170 -8.31 -1.85 0.31
N ALA A 171 -8.22 -1.57 -0.99
CA ALA A 171 -7.81 -2.58 -1.96
C ALA A 171 -6.33 -3.01 -1.81
N TYR A 172 -5.46 -2.17 -1.26
CA TYR A 172 -4.07 -2.49 -0.90
C TYR A 172 -3.34 -3.35 -1.95
N PRO A 173 -3.10 -2.84 -3.17
CA PRO A 173 -2.36 -3.59 -4.17
C PRO A 173 -0.95 -3.93 -3.67
N SER A 174 -0.47 -5.13 -3.99
CA SER A 174 0.85 -5.63 -3.62
C SER A 174 1.41 -6.44 -4.79
N ALA A 175 2.62 -6.12 -5.25
CA ALA A 175 3.27 -6.82 -6.35
C ALA A 175 4.11 -8.00 -5.84
N SER A 176 4.08 -9.13 -6.56
CA SER A 176 4.99 -10.25 -6.33
C SER A 176 6.42 -9.90 -6.75
N SER A 177 7.37 -10.73 -6.35
CA SER A 177 8.73 -10.71 -6.90
C SER A 177 8.72 -10.98 -8.41
N LEU A 178 9.81 -10.61 -9.09
CA LEU A 178 10.00 -10.93 -10.52
C LEU A 178 10.15 -12.44 -10.71
N GLN A 179 9.32 -13.01 -11.57
CA GLN A 179 9.41 -14.42 -11.93
C GLN A 179 10.65 -14.68 -12.80
N SER A 180 11.55 -15.52 -12.31
CA SER A 180 12.83 -15.82 -12.99
C SER A 180 12.70 -16.66 -14.27
N SER A 181 11.53 -17.27 -14.53
CA SER A 181 11.31 -18.26 -15.56
C SER A 181 10.87 -17.71 -16.92
N SER A 182 10.53 -16.44 -17.02
CA SER A 182 10.08 -15.83 -18.27
C SER A 182 11.16 -14.95 -18.91
N ARG A 183 11.26 -14.97 -20.26
CA ARG A 183 12.10 -14.02 -21.01
C ARG A 183 11.65 -12.57 -20.82
N GLU A 184 10.40 -12.36 -20.43
CA GLU A 184 9.84 -11.09 -20.01
C GLU A 184 9.77 -11.10 -18.48
N ARG A 185 10.33 -10.07 -17.85
CA ARG A 185 10.25 -9.85 -16.39
C ARG A 185 8.79 -9.66 -15.99
N GLN A 186 8.11 -10.76 -15.69
CA GLN A 186 6.71 -10.78 -15.29
C GLN A 186 6.60 -10.82 -13.76
N TYR A 187 5.56 -10.21 -13.26
CA TYR A 187 5.11 -10.28 -11.87
C TYR A 187 3.59 -10.19 -11.85
N GLN A 188 2.99 -10.60 -10.75
CA GLN A 188 1.57 -10.49 -10.50
C GLN A 188 1.29 -9.41 -9.46
N VAL A 189 0.06 -8.93 -9.42
CA VAL A 189 -0.43 -7.99 -8.41
C VAL A 189 -1.58 -8.63 -7.67
N ALA A 190 -1.44 -8.78 -6.34
CA ALA A 190 -2.52 -9.14 -5.45
C ALA A 190 -3.19 -7.88 -4.92
N TYR A 191 -4.50 -7.94 -4.71
CA TYR A 191 -5.25 -6.86 -4.07
C TYR A 191 -6.51 -7.38 -3.40
N LEU A 192 -7.11 -6.54 -2.58
CA LEU A 192 -8.39 -6.84 -1.94
C LEU A 192 -9.53 -6.19 -2.73
N GLN A 193 -10.46 -7.03 -3.20
CA GLN A 193 -11.71 -6.59 -3.84
C GLN A 193 -12.83 -6.52 -2.81
N ALA A 194 -13.42 -5.36 -2.61
CA ALA A 194 -14.57 -5.22 -1.73
C ALA A 194 -15.75 -6.08 -2.22
N ILE A 195 -16.39 -6.83 -1.31
CA ILE A 195 -17.59 -7.61 -1.62
C ILE A 195 -18.76 -6.66 -1.96
N PHE A 196 -18.79 -5.51 -1.30
CA PHE A 196 -19.75 -4.43 -1.56
C PHE A 196 -18.97 -3.12 -1.77
N PRO A 197 -18.59 -2.76 -3.01
CA PRO A 197 -17.74 -1.59 -3.30
C PRO A 197 -18.26 -0.27 -2.73
N SER A 198 -19.57 -0.03 -2.78
CA SER A 198 -20.18 1.19 -2.21
C SER A 198 -20.25 1.22 -0.68
N GLN A 199 -19.80 0.19 0.00
CA GLN A 199 -19.75 0.08 1.46
C GLN A 199 -18.39 -0.42 1.93
N SER A 200 -17.35 -0.18 1.14
CA SER A 200 -16.03 -0.77 1.33
C SER A 200 -15.33 -0.34 2.63
N GLU A 201 -15.71 0.79 3.21
CA GLU A 201 -15.17 1.25 4.50
C GLU A 201 -15.45 0.26 5.65
N THR A 202 -16.63 -0.34 5.68
CA THR A 202 -17.10 -1.16 6.81
C THR A 202 -17.32 -2.63 6.45
N ARG A 203 -17.05 -3.02 5.21
CA ARG A 203 -17.33 -4.37 4.71
C ARG A 203 -16.07 -5.17 4.46
N ARG A 204 -16.26 -6.43 4.14
CA ARG A 204 -15.23 -7.42 3.92
C ARG A 204 -14.77 -7.46 2.47
N TYR A 205 -13.66 -8.12 2.25
CA TYR A 205 -12.94 -8.19 0.98
C TYR A 205 -12.69 -9.64 0.55
N ARG A 206 -12.35 -9.80 -0.73
CA ARG A 206 -11.81 -11.01 -1.34
C ARG A 206 -10.39 -10.74 -1.83
N LEU A 207 -9.49 -11.69 -1.67
CA LEU A 207 -8.17 -11.66 -2.28
C LEU A 207 -8.29 -11.96 -3.77
N VAL A 208 -7.78 -11.07 -4.59
CA VAL A 208 -7.74 -11.17 -6.05
C VAL A 208 -6.31 -11.10 -6.50
N VAL A 209 -5.95 -11.88 -7.50
CA VAL A 209 -4.67 -11.80 -8.23
C VAL A 209 -4.96 -11.43 -9.67
N MET A 210 -4.10 -10.60 -10.26
CA MET A 210 -4.14 -10.18 -11.66
C MET A 210 -2.72 -10.10 -12.22
N ASP A 211 -2.61 -10.09 -13.54
CA ASP A 211 -1.35 -9.76 -14.21
C ASP A 211 -1.04 -8.26 -14.05
N ARG A 212 0.20 -7.88 -14.33
CA ARG A 212 0.70 -6.49 -14.15
C ARG A 212 -0.11 -5.42 -14.88
N ASP A 213 -0.81 -5.80 -15.96
CA ASP A 213 -1.64 -4.90 -16.76
C ASP A 213 -3.12 -4.89 -16.37
N GLY A 214 -3.46 -5.60 -15.29
CA GLY A 214 -4.83 -5.74 -14.81
C GLY A 214 -5.64 -6.86 -15.49
N SER A 215 -5.06 -7.61 -16.44
CA SER A 215 -5.70 -8.76 -17.07
C SER A 215 -5.70 -9.99 -16.14
N ASN A 216 -6.38 -11.08 -16.59
CA ASN A 216 -6.43 -12.39 -15.92
C ASN A 216 -6.81 -12.33 -14.43
N ARG A 217 -7.70 -11.41 -14.06
CA ARG A 217 -8.17 -11.26 -12.68
C ARG A 217 -8.88 -12.49 -12.18
N ARG A 218 -8.46 -12.99 -11.02
CA ARG A 218 -9.04 -14.17 -10.37
C ARG A 218 -9.22 -13.91 -8.87
N THR A 219 -10.43 -14.10 -8.37
CA THR A 219 -10.67 -14.19 -6.93
C THR A 219 -10.17 -15.55 -6.44
N ILE A 220 -9.25 -15.54 -5.48
CA ILE A 220 -8.60 -16.77 -5.03
C ILE A 220 -8.92 -17.12 -3.58
N PHE A 221 -9.29 -16.14 -2.72
CA PHE A 221 -9.56 -16.42 -1.30
C PHE A 221 -10.34 -15.29 -0.62
N PRO A 222 -11.13 -15.61 0.44
CA PRO A 222 -11.72 -16.91 0.74
C PRO A 222 -12.81 -17.29 -0.28
N ALA A 223 -13.37 -18.49 -0.18
CA ALA A 223 -14.47 -18.95 -1.04
C ALA A 223 -15.68 -18.01 -0.95
N ASN A 224 -16.52 -17.97 -2.01
CA ASN A 224 -17.60 -16.99 -2.13
C ASN A 224 -18.68 -17.10 -1.04
N ASP A 225 -18.89 -18.29 -0.49
CA ASP A 225 -19.83 -18.60 0.58
C ASP A 225 -19.24 -18.38 1.99
N ALA A 226 -17.93 -18.12 2.07
CA ALA A 226 -17.24 -17.86 3.33
C ALA A 226 -17.23 -16.37 3.67
N PRO A 227 -17.08 -16.00 4.96
CA PRO A 227 -16.82 -14.62 5.37
C PRO A 227 -15.64 -14.02 4.62
N GLY A 228 -15.68 -12.73 4.31
CA GLY A 228 -14.56 -12.04 3.65
C GLY A 228 -13.43 -11.71 4.60
N LEU A 229 -12.31 -11.23 4.02
CA LEU A 229 -11.14 -10.72 4.72
C LEU A 229 -11.41 -9.35 5.34
N GLU A 230 -10.76 -9.06 6.47
CA GLU A 230 -10.56 -7.69 6.94
C GLU A 230 -9.58 -6.95 6.02
N PRO A 231 -9.64 -5.60 5.97
CA PRO A 231 -8.63 -4.80 5.30
C PRO A 231 -7.21 -5.12 5.79
N GLN A 232 -6.33 -5.49 4.87
CA GLN A 232 -4.93 -5.79 5.12
C GLN A 232 -4.14 -5.77 3.82
N THR A 233 -2.83 -5.51 3.88
CA THR A 233 -1.97 -5.67 2.70
C THR A 233 -1.65 -7.15 2.50
N PRO A 234 -1.95 -7.75 1.33
CA PRO A 234 -1.52 -9.11 1.02
C PRO A 234 0.01 -9.19 0.97
N ALA A 235 0.62 -10.15 1.68
CA ALA A 235 2.07 -10.28 1.75
C ALA A 235 2.53 -11.45 0.87
N TRP A 236 3.24 -11.15 -0.22
CA TRP A 236 3.84 -12.18 -1.07
C TRP A 236 5.02 -12.86 -0.37
N ALA A 237 5.18 -14.14 -0.59
CA ALA A 237 6.41 -14.84 -0.21
C ALA A 237 7.60 -14.20 -0.94
N PRO A 238 8.69 -13.84 -0.25
CA PRO A 238 9.86 -13.23 -0.88
C PRO A 238 10.56 -14.16 -1.85
N ASP A 239 10.54 -15.46 -1.56
CA ASP A 239 11.11 -16.54 -2.37
C ASP A 239 10.12 -17.70 -2.48
N PRO A 240 10.22 -18.54 -3.52
CA PRO A 240 9.44 -19.78 -3.58
C PRO A 240 9.64 -20.62 -2.33
N ILE A 241 8.55 -21.12 -1.75
CA ILE A 241 8.61 -22.03 -0.61
C ILE A 241 9.16 -23.37 -1.10
N ASP A 242 10.19 -23.89 -0.44
CA ASP A 242 10.89 -25.13 -0.80
C ASP A 242 9.92 -26.28 -1.12
N GLY A 243 10.08 -26.87 -2.31
CA GLY A 243 9.26 -27.98 -2.80
C GLY A 243 7.86 -27.61 -3.31
N GLN A 244 7.52 -26.33 -3.38
CA GLN A 244 6.27 -25.84 -3.96
C GLN A 244 6.54 -25.10 -5.26
N SER A 245 5.69 -25.29 -6.25
CA SER A 245 5.83 -24.68 -7.59
C SER A 245 5.03 -23.41 -7.78
N GLY A 246 4.60 -22.74 -6.71
CA GLY A 246 3.74 -21.56 -6.77
C GLY A 246 4.23 -20.41 -5.88
N ASP A 247 3.82 -19.20 -6.26
CA ASP A 247 3.99 -18.02 -5.42
C ASP A 247 2.88 -18.00 -4.36
N PHE A 248 3.25 -17.89 -3.10
CA PHE A 248 2.30 -17.85 -1.99
C PHE A 248 2.03 -16.42 -1.52
N ILE A 249 0.81 -16.19 -1.08
CA ILE A 249 0.36 -14.94 -0.46
C ILE A 249 -0.07 -15.24 0.97
N ALA A 250 0.54 -14.58 1.93
CA ALA A 250 0.13 -14.65 3.33
C ALA A 250 -0.99 -13.63 3.60
N VAL A 251 -2.03 -14.07 4.29
CA VAL A 251 -3.14 -13.24 4.77
C VAL A 251 -3.54 -13.64 6.18
N VAL A 252 -4.09 -12.69 6.95
CA VAL A 252 -4.79 -12.97 8.19
C VAL A 252 -6.26 -13.22 7.87
N TYR A 253 -6.77 -14.37 8.26
CA TYR A 253 -8.18 -14.69 8.11
C TYR A 253 -8.72 -15.30 9.39
N GLN A 254 -9.76 -14.68 9.95
CA GLN A 254 -10.35 -15.07 11.24
C GLN A 254 -9.30 -15.20 12.37
N GLY A 255 -8.36 -14.23 12.41
CA GLY A 255 -7.30 -14.20 13.42
C GLY A 255 -6.19 -15.25 13.23
N ASN A 256 -6.15 -15.95 12.10
CA ASN A 256 -5.13 -16.94 11.80
C ASN A 256 -4.33 -16.58 10.56
N LEU A 257 -3.07 -17.00 10.52
CA LEU A 257 -2.22 -16.93 9.34
C LEU A 257 -2.63 -18.02 8.35
N TRP A 258 -2.86 -17.59 7.12
CA TRP A 258 -3.12 -18.46 5.97
C TRP A 258 -2.13 -18.17 4.85
N LEU A 259 -1.70 -19.22 4.17
CA LEU A 259 -0.94 -19.17 2.93
C LEU A 259 -1.85 -19.57 1.77
N VAL A 260 -1.92 -18.74 0.75
CA VAL A 260 -2.77 -18.94 -0.43
C VAL A 260 -1.88 -19.05 -1.66
N ASP A 261 -1.96 -20.18 -2.37
CA ASP A 261 -1.27 -20.37 -3.66
C ASP A 261 -1.93 -19.45 -4.71
N SER A 262 -1.15 -18.54 -5.26
CA SER A 262 -1.63 -17.55 -6.23
C SER A 262 -2.03 -18.21 -7.56
N GLY A 263 -1.49 -19.37 -7.90
CA GLY A 263 -1.75 -20.08 -9.15
C GLY A 263 -3.09 -20.79 -9.18
N ASN A 264 -3.48 -21.46 -8.09
CA ASN A 264 -4.68 -22.31 -8.04
C ASN A 264 -5.69 -21.92 -6.94
N GLY A 265 -5.32 -20.98 -6.04
CA GLY A 265 -6.18 -20.53 -4.93
C GLY A 265 -6.27 -21.52 -3.77
N GLN A 266 -5.44 -22.57 -3.75
CA GLN A 266 -5.39 -23.49 -2.61
C GLN A 266 -4.86 -22.76 -1.38
N ALA A 267 -5.58 -22.87 -0.26
CA ALA A 267 -5.27 -22.15 0.96
C ALA A 267 -4.94 -23.11 2.10
N TYR A 268 -3.90 -22.76 2.86
CA TYR A 268 -3.39 -23.55 3.96
C TYR A 268 -3.41 -22.70 5.23
N GLN A 269 -4.11 -23.17 6.24
CA GLN A 269 -4.08 -22.55 7.56
C GLN A 269 -2.78 -22.93 8.28
N VAL A 270 -2.02 -21.91 8.71
CA VAL A 270 -0.72 -22.11 9.38
C VAL A 270 -0.87 -22.06 10.90
N THR A 271 -1.70 -21.14 11.42
CA THR A 271 -1.98 -21.02 12.85
C THR A 271 -3.45 -21.33 13.16
N GLY A 272 -3.77 -21.63 14.41
CA GLY A 272 -5.13 -22.01 14.81
C GLY A 272 -5.59 -21.39 16.13
N ASP A 273 -4.82 -20.44 16.68
CA ASP A 273 -5.11 -19.80 17.97
C ASP A 273 -5.99 -18.54 17.87
N GLY A 274 -6.21 -18.03 16.65
CA GLY A 274 -7.04 -16.86 16.43
C GLY A 274 -6.41 -15.53 16.90
N LEU A 275 -5.10 -15.49 17.16
CA LEU A 275 -4.42 -14.34 17.77
C LEU A 275 -3.54 -13.54 16.79
N VAL A 276 -3.46 -13.94 15.51
CA VAL A 276 -2.69 -13.22 14.50
C VAL A 276 -3.42 -11.95 14.10
N THR A 277 -2.79 -10.79 14.28
CA THR A 277 -3.36 -9.48 13.95
C THR A 277 -2.67 -8.80 12.78
N ARG A 278 -1.42 -9.18 12.49
CA ARG A 278 -0.61 -8.56 11.43
C ARG A 278 0.43 -9.55 10.89
N ILE A 279 0.75 -9.40 9.62
CA ILE A 279 1.82 -10.13 8.94
C ILE A 279 2.81 -9.10 8.39
N ASP A 280 4.08 -9.40 8.50
CA ASP A 280 5.18 -8.78 7.76
C ASP A 280 6.08 -9.91 7.27
N TRP A 281 6.21 -10.04 5.95
CA TRP A 281 6.98 -11.10 5.31
C TRP A 281 7.97 -10.46 4.33
N LYS A 282 9.26 -10.49 4.70
CA LYS A 282 10.36 -9.87 3.95
C LYS A 282 11.51 -10.84 3.73
#